data_d7b553440c6c207df4c2cc1d92f8d204
#
_entry.id   d7b553440c6c207df4c2cc1d92f8d204
#
_cell.length_a   1.000
_cell.length_b   1.000
_cell.length_c   1.000
_cell.angle_alpha   90.00
_cell.angle_beta   90.00
_cell.angle_gamma   90.00
#
_symmetry.space_group_name_H-M   'P 1'
#
loop_
_entity.id
_entity.type
_entity.pdbx_description
1 polymer ?
#
loop_
_entity_poly.entity_id
_entity_poly.type
_entity_poly.pdbx_seq_one_letter_code
_entity_poly.pdbx_strand_id
1 'polypeptide(L)'
;MNTGLPQCWFRNFACLAAIIPLSTIILLGSCNSHRSHSYQSPPGYNFSRPYVYKLPAILDEISGLFFYPKDSGIFAIQDEKGWLFKIHLKNPLQIERWKFSNGADYEDLALVDSTFYVLKSKGAVEKFRFATPDSVSLQSMPVGAGKNEFETLYYDSSLQKVIVICKNCTEDSRKEVSSWAFDLASDSFIPSFKIETSAIKEQLDEDDKFRFKPSAAAVHPLTGELYVIASVNGALVILNKDHSVKNAYKIDPHLFKQPEGLTFTPKGDLIISNEAADRGVAEILFFKYNKSK
;
A
#
# COMPACT_ATOMS: atom_id res chain seq x y z
N MET A 1 -86.09 -30.16 35.63
CA MET A 1 -87.20 -29.37 36.28
C MET A 1 -87.00 -27.94 35.88
N ASN A 2 -88.04 -27.43 35.19
CA ASN A 2 -88.53 -26.06 35.05
C ASN A 2 -87.50 -24.97 34.71
N THR A 3 -87.60 -24.47 33.52
CA THR A 3 -88.55 -23.52 32.88
C THR A 3 -88.19 -22.06 33.18
N GLY A 4 -88.11 -21.29 32.11
CA GLY A 4 -88.53 -19.95 32.07
C GLY A 4 -87.74 -18.97 31.21
N LEU A 5 -88.11 -18.85 29.95
CA LEU A 5 -88.05 -17.57 29.28
C LEU A 5 -89.19 -16.67 29.80
N PRO A 6 -89.12 -15.36 29.77
CA PRO A 6 -89.55 -14.65 28.52
C PRO A 6 -88.92 -13.26 28.26
N GLN A 7 -89.05 -12.94 26.98
CA GLN A 7 -89.58 -11.71 26.31
C GLN A 7 -88.77 -10.38 26.38
N CYS A 8 -88.37 -10.03 25.14
CA CYS A 8 -88.47 -8.75 24.43
C CYS A 8 -88.70 -7.41 25.22
N TRP A 9 -87.81 -6.46 24.88
CA TRP A 9 -88.20 -5.09 24.56
C TRP A 9 -87.31 -4.42 23.56
N PHE A 10 -87.87 -4.04 22.40
CA PHE A 10 -87.26 -3.21 21.38
C PHE A 10 -87.02 -1.79 21.93
N ARG A 11 -85.82 -1.25 21.67
CA ARG A 11 -85.62 0.19 21.55
C ARG A 11 -84.54 0.53 20.56
N ASN A 12 -84.94 1.21 19.49
CA ASN A 12 -84.12 1.87 18.50
C ASN A 12 -83.05 2.76 19.14
N PHE A 13 -81.78 2.62 18.75
CA PHE A 13 -80.86 3.74 18.79
C PHE A 13 -80.00 3.76 17.49
N ALA A 14 -79.93 5.01 17.00
CA ALA A 14 -79.43 5.43 15.72
C ALA A 14 -77.93 5.00 15.46
N CYS A 15 -77.68 4.58 14.26
CA CYS A 15 -76.30 4.46 13.73
C CYS A 15 -75.65 5.84 13.61
N LEU A 16 -74.69 6.13 14.46
CA LEU A 16 -73.61 7.13 14.18
C LEU A 16 -72.52 6.48 13.50
N ALA A 17 -72.35 6.68 12.19
CA ALA A 17 -71.22 6.30 11.41
C ALA A 17 -70.00 7.16 11.82
N ALA A 18 -69.10 6.61 12.59
CA ALA A 18 -67.82 7.21 12.85
C ALA A 18 -66.91 7.04 11.61
N ILE A 19 -66.68 8.11 10.88
CA ILE A 19 -65.69 8.22 9.82
C ILE A 19 -64.33 8.25 10.47
N ILE A 20 -63.57 7.15 10.38
CA ILE A 20 -62.16 7.09 10.78
C ILE A 20 -61.35 7.68 9.61
N PRO A 21 -60.62 8.79 9.80
CA PRO A 21 -59.71 9.25 8.75
C PRO A 21 -58.56 8.25 8.59
N LEU A 22 -58.44 7.73 7.41
CA LEU A 22 -57.32 6.88 6.99
C LEU A 22 -56.05 7.76 6.93
N SER A 23 -55.33 7.83 8.04
CA SER A 23 -54.03 8.50 8.11
C SER A 23 -53.04 7.71 7.27
N THR A 24 -52.73 8.21 6.09
CA THR A 24 -51.69 7.70 5.21
C THR A 24 -50.33 7.93 5.89
N ILE A 25 -49.80 6.91 6.55
CA ILE A 25 -48.42 6.91 7.04
C ILE A 25 -47.51 6.83 5.83
N ILE A 26 -47.01 7.98 5.37
CA ILE A 26 -45.91 8.05 4.42
C ILE A 26 -44.65 7.60 5.17
N LEU A 27 -44.32 6.32 5.04
CA LEU A 27 -42.99 5.82 5.38
C LEU A 27 -41.99 6.48 4.45
N LEU A 28 -41.41 7.60 4.88
CA LEU A 28 -40.19 8.12 4.29
C LEU A 28 -39.08 7.07 4.54
N GLY A 29 -38.92 6.15 3.60
CA GLY A 29 -37.78 5.28 3.54
C GLY A 29 -36.54 6.17 3.42
N SER A 30 -35.87 6.39 4.55
CA SER A 30 -34.50 6.93 4.55
C SER A 30 -33.62 5.94 3.81
N CYS A 31 -33.45 6.15 2.51
CA CYS A 31 -32.37 5.54 1.78
C CYS A 31 -31.08 6.07 2.41
N ASN A 32 -30.55 5.35 3.38
CA ASN A 32 -29.14 5.44 3.70
C ASN A 32 -28.39 5.03 2.42
N SER A 33 -28.12 6.00 1.55
CA SER A 33 -27.15 5.82 0.51
C SER A 33 -25.80 5.59 1.22
N HIS A 34 -25.42 4.34 1.40
CA HIS A 34 -24.03 4.02 1.60
C HIS A 34 -23.31 4.67 0.42
N ARG A 35 -22.65 5.80 0.67
CA ARG A 35 -21.68 6.35 -0.27
C ARG A 35 -20.64 5.25 -0.43
N SER A 36 -20.75 4.45 -1.48
CA SER A 36 -19.67 3.61 -1.91
C SER A 36 -18.50 4.55 -2.19
N HIS A 37 -17.50 4.55 -1.34
CA HIS A 37 -16.26 5.26 -1.62
C HIS A 37 -15.69 4.65 -2.91
N SER A 38 -15.83 5.35 -4.01
CA SER A 38 -15.23 4.97 -5.27
C SER A 38 -13.75 5.37 -5.20
N TYR A 39 -12.89 4.38 -4.95
CA TYR A 39 -11.44 4.59 -5.00
C TYR A 39 -11.02 4.84 -6.45
N GLN A 40 -10.37 5.98 -6.67
CA GLN A 40 -9.88 6.33 -7.99
C GLN A 40 -8.60 5.55 -8.30
N SER A 41 -8.45 5.15 -9.56
CA SER A 41 -7.21 4.53 -10.03
C SER A 41 -6.29 5.58 -10.65
N PRO A 42 -4.97 5.43 -10.51
CA PRO A 42 -4.02 6.25 -11.24
C PRO A 42 -4.18 6.08 -12.76
N PRO A 43 -3.78 7.08 -13.56
CA PRO A 43 -3.83 6.99 -15.02
C PRO A 43 -3.11 5.75 -15.53
N GLY A 44 -3.74 5.03 -16.44
CA GLY A 44 -3.18 3.81 -17.02
C GLY A 44 -3.47 2.53 -16.25
N TYR A 45 -4.07 2.59 -15.06
CA TYR A 45 -4.37 1.43 -14.25
C TYR A 45 -5.86 1.28 -13.96
N ASN A 46 -6.25 0.08 -13.56
CA ASN A 46 -7.55 -0.22 -13.01
C ASN A 46 -7.38 -0.96 -11.67
N PHE A 47 -7.41 -0.21 -10.58
CA PHE A 47 -7.19 -0.75 -9.22
C PHE A 47 -8.32 -1.66 -8.73
N SER A 48 -9.50 -1.60 -9.35
CA SER A 48 -10.59 -2.52 -9.00
C SER A 48 -10.45 -3.92 -9.62
N ARG A 49 -9.45 -4.17 -10.48
CA ARG A 49 -9.27 -5.44 -11.20
C ARG A 49 -7.82 -5.90 -11.30
N PRO A 50 -7.14 -6.16 -10.18
CA PRO A 50 -5.81 -6.78 -10.21
C PRO A 50 -5.88 -8.26 -10.58
N TYR A 51 -4.77 -8.80 -11.06
CA TYR A 51 -4.49 -10.22 -10.92
C TYR A 51 -3.91 -10.41 -9.51
N VAL A 52 -4.51 -11.32 -8.73
CA VAL A 52 -4.11 -11.59 -7.34
C VAL A 52 -3.40 -12.93 -7.27
N TYR A 53 -2.18 -12.95 -6.73
CA TYR A 53 -1.39 -14.15 -6.50
C TYR A 53 -1.18 -14.32 -5.01
N LYS A 54 -1.80 -15.34 -4.42
CA LYS A 54 -1.62 -15.69 -3.01
C LYS A 54 -0.25 -16.31 -2.81
N LEU A 55 0.45 -15.87 -1.80
CA LEU A 55 1.78 -16.33 -1.46
C LEU A 55 1.73 -17.44 -0.39
N PRO A 56 2.71 -18.33 -0.34
CA PRO A 56 2.83 -19.29 0.76
C PRO A 56 3.29 -18.61 2.05
N ALA A 57 2.98 -19.19 3.20
CA ALA A 57 3.25 -18.66 4.53
C ALA A 57 4.71 -18.24 4.80
N ILE A 58 5.68 -18.77 4.05
CA ILE A 58 7.07 -18.35 4.15
C ILE A 58 7.28 -16.89 3.71
N LEU A 59 6.30 -16.29 3.04
CA LEU A 59 6.28 -14.91 2.56
C LEU A 59 5.16 -14.09 3.23
N ASP A 60 4.66 -14.52 4.40
CA ASP A 60 3.60 -13.77 5.10
C ASP A 60 4.05 -12.34 5.46
N GLU A 61 5.32 -12.17 5.82
CA GLU A 61 5.95 -10.88 6.12
C GLU A 61 6.74 -10.34 4.90
N ILE A 62 6.15 -10.44 3.70
CA ILE A 62 6.80 -9.96 2.47
C ILE A 62 6.94 -8.44 2.50
N SER A 63 8.16 -7.96 2.39
CA SER A 63 8.51 -6.54 2.30
C SER A 63 8.85 -6.15 0.84
N GLY A 64 9.94 -5.45 0.61
CA GLY A 64 10.30 -4.90 -0.69
C GLY A 64 10.26 -5.84 -1.89
N LEU A 65 10.00 -5.28 -3.06
CA LEU A 65 9.92 -5.97 -4.35
C LEU A 65 10.84 -5.36 -5.40
N PHE A 66 11.43 -6.22 -6.24
CA PHE A 66 12.14 -5.80 -7.45
C PHE A 66 11.80 -6.71 -8.64
N PHE A 67 11.22 -6.16 -9.70
CA PHE A 67 10.99 -6.92 -10.93
C PHE A 67 12.29 -7.12 -11.71
N TYR A 68 12.63 -8.38 -12.02
CA TYR A 68 13.83 -8.75 -12.76
C TYR A 68 13.50 -9.04 -14.24
N PRO A 69 13.85 -8.12 -15.16
CA PRO A 69 13.36 -8.21 -16.54
C PRO A 69 13.97 -9.35 -17.35
N LYS A 70 15.13 -9.93 -16.94
CA LYS A 70 15.81 -10.97 -17.71
C LYS A 70 15.00 -12.27 -17.83
N ASP A 71 14.20 -12.60 -16.80
CA ASP A 71 13.38 -13.81 -16.78
C ASP A 71 11.96 -13.57 -16.27
N SER A 72 11.58 -12.31 -16.10
CA SER A 72 10.28 -11.88 -15.55
C SER A 72 10.00 -12.40 -14.12
N GLY A 73 11.05 -12.71 -13.36
CA GLY A 73 10.96 -13.02 -11.93
C GLY A 73 10.82 -11.75 -11.11
N ILE A 74 10.32 -11.90 -9.89
CA ILE A 74 10.24 -10.83 -8.89
C ILE A 74 11.14 -11.24 -7.74
N PHE A 75 12.16 -10.45 -7.47
CA PHE A 75 12.89 -10.57 -6.22
C PHE A 75 12.10 -9.92 -5.11
N ALA A 76 12.10 -10.58 -3.94
CA ALA A 76 11.45 -10.11 -2.73
C ALA A 76 12.30 -10.45 -1.52
N ILE A 77 12.11 -9.72 -0.45
CA ILE A 77 12.65 -10.03 0.87
C ILE A 77 11.50 -10.23 1.85
N GLN A 78 11.83 -10.69 3.03
CA GLN A 78 10.94 -10.81 4.17
C GLN A 78 11.58 -10.05 5.33
N ASP A 79 10.78 -9.40 6.15
CA ASP A 79 11.24 -8.49 7.20
C ASP A 79 12.13 -9.15 8.26
N GLU A 80 11.81 -10.36 8.75
CA GLU A 80 12.47 -10.98 9.89
C GLU A 80 13.75 -11.79 9.58
N LYS A 81 13.84 -12.35 8.38
CA LYS A 81 14.82 -13.43 8.12
C LYS A 81 15.64 -13.15 6.88
N GLY A 82 16.83 -12.72 6.91
CA GLY A 82 17.71 -12.42 5.77
C GLY A 82 17.67 -13.43 4.60
N TRP A 83 16.50 -13.62 4.00
CA TRP A 83 16.24 -14.43 2.81
C TRP A 83 15.88 -13.55 1.63
N LEU A 84 16.54 -13.78 0.50
CA LEU A 84 16.14 -13.30 -0.81
C LEU A 84 15.30 -14.37 -1.48
N PHE A 85 14.12 -14.00 -1.93
CA PHE A 85 13.23 -14.84 -2.72
C PHE A 85 13.21 -14.39 -4.17
N LYS A 86 12.99 -15.34 -5.09
CA LYS A 86 12.65 -15.05 -6.47
C LYS A 86 11.37 -15.76 -6.83
N ILE A 87 10.37 -14.99 -7.21
CA ILE A 87 9.01 -15.43 -7.44
C ILE A 87 8.69 -15.30 -8.92
N HIS A 88 8.28 -16.39 -9.56
CA HIS A 88 7.70 -16.36 -10.90
C HIS A 88 6.19 -16.52 -10.80
N LEU A 89 5.44 -15.53 -11.30
CA LEU A 89 3.98 -15.50 -11.29
C LEU A 89 3.39 -16.49 -12.30
N LYS A 90 3.60 -17.77 -12.05
CA LYS A 90 3.06 -18.90 -12.80
C LYS A 90 1.97 -19.60 -11.98
N ASN A 91 1.24 -20.49 -12.57
CA ASN A 91 0.30 -21.34 -11.85
C ASN A 91 0.71 -22.81 -12.01
N PRO A 92 1.22 -23.49 -10.96
CA PRO A 92 1.50 -22.94 -9.63
C PRO A 92 2.68 -21.95 -9.60
N LEU A 93 2.75 -21.14 -8.54
CA LEU A 93 3.89 -20.24 -8.32
C LEU A 93 5.19 -21.03 -8.21
N GLN A 94 6.26 -20.49 -8.79
CA GLN A 94 7.62 -21.03 -8.65
C GLN A 94 8.41 -20.06 -7.80
N ILE A 95 8.99 -20.54 -6.70
CA ILE A 95 9.71 -19.73 -5.73
C ILE A 95 11.05 -20.38 -5.45
N GLU A 96 12.10 -19.60 -5.65
CA GLU A 96 13.47 -19.91 -5.26
C GLU A 96 13.85 -19.01 -4.09
N ARG A 97 14.81 -19.42 -3.26
CA ARG A 97 15.27 -18.61 -2.12
C ARG A 97 16.75 -18.84 -1.81
N TRP A 98 17.40 -17.79 -1.33
CA TRP A 98 18.79 -17.80 -0.91
C TRP A 98 18.95 -17.03 0.39
N LYS A 99 19.77 -17.56 1.30
CA LYS A 99 20.13 -16.88 2.52
C LYS A 99 21.19 -15.83 2.20
N PHE A 100 20.94 -14.55 2.50
CA PHE A 100 21.93 -13.49 2.28
C PHE A 100 22.47 -12.94 3.60
N SER A 101 21.73 -13.00 4.70
CA SER A 101 22.17 -12.48 6.00
C SER A 101 21.47 -13.20 7.15
N ASN A 102 21.78 -12.82 8.39
CA ASN A 102 21.05 -13.23 9.58
C ASN A 102 19.70 -12.49 9.67
N GLY A 103 18.87 -12.83 10.66
CA GLY A 103 17.63 -12.12 10.92
C GLY A 103 17.88 -10.67 11.34
N ALA A 104 17.08 -9.76 10.80
CA ALA A 104 17.00 -8.34 11.14
C ALA A 104 15.64 -7.83 10.67
N ASP A 105 15.38 -6.57 10.83
CA ASP A 105 14.18 -5.84 10.41
C ASP A 105 14.43 -5.27 9.00
N TYR A 106 14.14 -6.07 7.96
CA TYR A 106 14.41 -5.77 6.56
C TYR A 106 13.17 -5.19 5.88
N GLU A 107 13.30 -4.04 5.23
CA GLU A 107 12.16 -3.26 4.75
C GLU A 107 12.02 -3.25 3.22
N ASP A 108 13.08 -2.93 2.50
CA ASP A 108 12.99 -2.80 1.04
C ASP A 108 14.30 -3.20 0.35
N LEU A 109 14.24 -3.44 -0.97
CA LEU A 109 15.39 -3.83 -1.77
C LEU A 109 15.43 -3.17 -3.14
N ALA A 110 16.64 -2.95 -3.63
CA ALA A 110 16.89 -2.59 -5.02
C ALA A 110 18.02 -3.47 -5.59
N LEU A 111 17.98 -3.67 -6.91
CA LEU A 111 19.04 -4.32 -7.65
C LEU A 111 19.65 -3.33 -8.64
N VAL A 112 20.96 -3.07 -8.48
CA VAL A 112 21.73 -2.23 -9.41
C VAL A 112 22.81 -3.10 -10.02
N ASP A 113 22.79 -3.27 -11.33
CA ASP A 113 23.64 -4.20 -12.09
C ASP A 113 23.52 -5.64 -11.57
N SER A 114 24.40 -6.06 -10.67
CA SER A 114 24.41 -7.39 -10.04
C SER A 114 24.48 -7.31 -8.51
N THR A 115 24.33 -6.13 -7.94
CA THR A 115 24.40 -5.89 -6.49
C THR A 115 23.03 -5.57 -5.95
N PHE A 116 22.61 -6.34 -4.96
CA PHE A 116 21.42 -6.04 -4.14
C PHE A 116 21.78 -5.05 -3.04
N TYR A 117 20.90 -4.11 -2.83
CA TYR A 117 20.89 -3.16 -1.73
C TYR A 117 19.62 -3.41 -0.93
N VAL A 118 19.76 -3.72 0.35
CA VAL A 118 18.65 -4.07 1.24
C VAL A 118 18.64 -3.12 2.42
N LEU A 119 17.52 -2.45 2.61
CA LEU A 119 17.29 -1.51 3.69
C LEU A 119 16.88 -2.25 4.97
N LYS A 120 17.42 -1.79 6.10
CA LYS A 120 16.93 -2.12 7.44
C LYS A 120 16.16 -0.94 8.02
N SER A 121 15.17 -1.20 8.86
CA SER A 121 14.27 -0.17 9.43
C SER A 121 14.99 0.99 10.11
N LYS A 122 16.18 0.76 10.67
CA LYS A 122 17.01 1.82 11.30
C LYS A 122 17.92 2.59 10.33
N GLY A 123 17.77 2.36 9.03
CA GLY A 123 18.47 3.08 7.97
C GLY A 123 19.83 2.50 7.59
N ALA A 124 20.20 1.32 8.09
CA ALA A 124 21.37 0.60 7.57
C ALA A 124 21.02 -0.03 6.23
N VAL A 125 21.95 -0.02 5.29
CA VAL A 125 21.83 -0.69 4.00
C VAL A 125 22.87 -1.80 3.90
N GLU A 126 22.42 -3.02 3.73
CA GLU A 126 23.27 -4.16 3.38
C GLU A 126 23.40 -4.29 1.88
N LYS A 127 24.58 -4.61 1.37
CA LYS A 127 24.78 -4.88 -0.04
C LYS A 127 25.48 -6.24 -0.25
N PHE A 128 24.98 -7.01 -1.21
CA PHE A 128 25.55 -8.31 -1.59
C PHE A 128 25.34 -8.59 -3.07
N ARG A 129 26.08 -9.55 -3.58
CA ARG A 129 25.97 -10.05 -4.96
C ARG A 129 25.51 -11.49 -4.98
N PHE A 130 24.77 -11.86 -6.00
CA PHE A 130 24.25 -13.21 -6.15
C PHE A 130 25.36 -14.30 -6.20
N ALA A 131 26.50 -13.97 -6.79
CA ALA A 131 27.61 -14.92 -6.96
C ALA A 131 28.51 -15.05 -5.73
N THR A 132 28.39 -14.15 -4.75
CA THR A 132 29.23 -14.13 -3.55
C THR A 132 28.40 -13.72 -2.35
N PRO A 133 27.51 -14.61 -1.84
CA PRO A 133 26.60 -14.27 -0.74
C PRO A 133 27.30 -13.87 0.56
N ASP A 134 28.60 -14.20 0.70
CA ASP A 134 29.38 -13.92 1.92
C ASP A 134 29.98 -12.51 1.98
N SER A 135 29.87 -11.71 0.92
CA SER A 135 30.42 -10.35 0.90
C SER A 135 29.34 -9.30 1.20
N VAL A 136 28.86 -9.26 2.44
CA VAL A 136 27.95 -8.23 2.92
C VAL A 136 28.75 -7.04 3.45
N SER A 137 28.55 -5.85 2.88
CA SER A 137 29.02 -4.62 3.48
C SER A 137 27.84 -3.86 4.07
N LEU A 138 27.95 -3.47 5.34
CA LEU A 138 26.92 -2.75 6.07
C LEU A 138 27.25 -1.26 6.08
N GLN A 139 26.32 -0.44 5.62
CA GLN A 139 26.40 1.01 5.72
C GLN A 139 25.27 1.53 6.62
N SER A 140 25.61 2.37 7.57
CA SER A 140 24.63 3.02 8.44
C SER A 140 24.31 4.42 7.92
N MET A 141 23.05 4.83 8.07
CA MET A 141 22.63 6.19 7.77
C MET A 141 23.34 7.20 8.70
N PRO A 142 23.85 8.31 8.16
CA PRO A 142 24.51 9.35 8.98
C PRO A 142 23.51 10.20 9.77
N VAL A 143 22.22 9.93 9.69
CA VAL A 143 21.18 10.64 10.43
C VAL A 143 21.24 10.21 11.89
N GLY A 144 21.57 11.12 12.74
CA GLY A 144 21.93 10.96 14.14
C GLY A 144 21.09 9.97 14.96
N ALA A 145 21.54 9.67 16.17
CA ALA A 145 21.01 8.65 17.10
C ALA A 145 19.55 8.87 17.53
N GLY A 146 18.64 9.13 16.59
CA GLY A 146 17.21 9.31 16.81
C GLY A 146 16.42 8.00 16.63
N LYS A 147 15.13 8.08 16.97
CA LYS A 147 14.16 7.02 16.70
C LYS A 147 13.69 7.09 15.26
N ASN A 148 14.62 6.98 14.28
CA ASN A 148 14.30 7.03 12.88
C ASN A 148 13.88 5.68 12.37
N GLU A 149 12.86 5.66 11.49
CA GLU A 149 12.32 4.48 10.80
C GLU A 149 12.29 4.75 9.31
N PHE A 150 12.79 3.79 8.55
CA PHE A 150 12.84 3.83 7.11
C PHE A 150 12.24 2.54 6.57
N GLU A 151 11.34 2.64 5.60
CA GLU A 151 10.73 1.46 4.97
C GLU A 151 10.88 1.46 3.45
N THR A 152 11.33 2.55 2.88
CA THR A 152 11.35 2.74 1.43
C THR A 152 12.77 2.87 0.89
N LEU A 153 13.12 2.00 -0.04
CA LEU A 153 14.37 2.08 -0.81
C LEU A 153 14.10 1.76 -2.28
N TYR A 154 14.60 2.59 -3.20
CA TYR A 154 14.51 2.33 -4.63
C TYR A 154 15.76 2.82 -5.36
N TYR A 155 15.99 2.29 -6.57
CA TYR A 155 17.05 2.78 -7.44
C TYR A 155 16.49 3.81 -8.43
N ASP A 156 17.08 5.00 -8.43
CA ASP A 156 16.83 6.02 -9.45
C ASP A 156 17.93 5.96 -10.52
N SER A 157 17.58 5.42 -11.68
CA SER A 157 18.52 5.28 -12.80
C SER A 157 18.91 6.62 -13.44
N SER A 158 18.09 7.67 -13.29
CA SER A 158 18.40 9.01 -13.78
C SER A 158 19.47 9.70 -12.94
N LEU A 159 19.47 9.44 -11.65
CA LEU A 159 20.44 9.95 -10.68
C LEU A 159 21.62 8.97 -10.47
N GLN A 160 21.47 7.72 -10.92
CA GLN A 160 22.40 6.61 -10.65
C GLN A 160 22.67 6.42 -9.15
N LYS A 161 21.62 6.52 -8.33
CA LYS A 161 21.67 6.44 -6.87
C LYS A 161 20.57 5.55 -6.34
N VAL A 162 20.87 4.89 -5.23
CA VAL A 162 19.84 4.25 -4.40
C VAL A 162 19.29 5.32 -3.46
N ILE A 163 17.98 5.51 -3.46
CA ILE A 163 17.29 6.50 -2.64
C ILE A 163 16.57 5.79 -1.49
N VAL A 164 16.65 6.39 -0.32
CA VAL A 164 15.93 5.98 0.88
C VAL A 164 15.01 7.11 1.31
N ILE A 165 13.74 6.79 1.58
CA ILE A 165 12.76 7.77 2.06
C ILE A 165 12.41 7.44 3.52
N CYS A 166 12.31 8.47 4.33
CA CYS A 166 11.94 8.31 5.73
C CYS A 166 10.46 7.97 5.90
N LYS A 167 10.14 7.04 6.78
CA LYS A 167 8.77 6.79 7.25
C LYS A 167 8.45 7.63 8.48
N ASN A 168 9.39 7.67 9.44
CA ASN A 168 9.19 8.38 10.70
C ASN A 168 10.55 8.83 11.23
N CYS A 169 10.98 10.04 10.88
CA CYS A 169 12.25 10.61 11.32
C CYS A 169 12.03 11.78 12.28
N THR A 170 12.91 11.89 13.28
CA THR A 170 12.79 12.92 14.33
C THR A 170 12.95 14.34 13.79
N GLU A 171 13.66 14.50 12.69
CA GLU A 171 13.90 15.81 12.06
C GLU A 171 12.80 16.20 11.06
N ASP A 172 11.93 15.24 10.69
CA ASP A 172 10.83 15.52 9.78
C ASP A 172 9.68 16.21 10.51
N SER A 173 9.11 17.21 9.85
CA SER A 173 7.89 17.87 10.30
C SER A 173 6.65 17.18 9.72
N ARG A 174 5.45 17.66 10.09
CA ARG A 174 4.22 17.23 9.44
C ARG A 174 4.10 17.72 7.99
N LYS A 175 4.96 18.64 7.56
CA LYS A 175 4.93 19.26 6.24
C LYS A 175 5.92 18.67 5.27
N GLU A 176 6.87 17.88 5.74
CA GLU A 176 7.99 17.37 4.96
C GLU A 176 8.34 15.95 5.36
N VAL A 177 8.70 15.15 4.38
CA VAL A 177 9.34 13.83 4.53
C VAL A 177 10.68 13.87 3.81
N SER A 178 11.76 13.57 4.53
CA SER A 178 13.12 13.62 4.02
C SER A 178 13.51 12.35 3.27
N SER A 179 14.41 12.50 2.31
CA SER A 179 15.06 11.39 1.63
C SER A 179 16.58 11.56 1.58
N TRP A 180 17.28 10.45 1.42
CA TRP A 180 18.73 10.41 1.27
C TRP A 180 19.10 9.56 0.06
N ALA A 181 20.15 9.98 -0.63
CA ALA A 181 20.75 9.22 -1.70
C ALA A 181 21.98 8.48 -1.20
N PHE A 182 22.02 7.17 -1.41
CA PHE A 182 23.21 6.38 -1.24
C PHE A 182 24.06 6.47 -2.52
N ASP A 183 25.21 7.09 -2.40
CA ASP A 183 26.15 7.23 -3.50
C ASP A 183 26.95 5.93 -3.68
N LEU A 184 26.77 5.30 -4.83
CA LEU A 184 27.33 3.97 -5.12
C LEU A 184 28.85 3.94 -5.25
N ALA A 185 29.47 5.10 -5.51
CA ALA A 185 30.91 5.22 -5.66
C ALA A 185 31.63 5.43 -4.33
N SER A 186 31.03 6.22 -3.44
CA SER A 186 31.63 6.56 -2.13
C SER A 186 31.06 5.72 -0.98
N ASP A 187 30.05 4.89 -1.21
CA ASP A 187 29.34 4.13 -0.19
C ASP A 187 28.84 5.01 0.98
N SER A 188 28.37 6.21 0.66
CA SER A 188 27.95 7.19 1.66
C SER A 188 26.57 7.76 1.37
N PHE A 189 25.86 8.19 2.40
CA PHE A 189 24.58 8.87 2.27
C PHE A 189 24.77 10.37 2.20
N ILE A 190 24.03 11.00 1.28
CA ILE A 190 23.90 12.45 1.18
C ILE A 190 22.41 12.83 1.22
N PRO A 191 22.03 13.98 1.80
CA PRO A 191 20.66 14.48 1.66
C PRO A 191 20.25 14.55 0.19
N SER A 192 19.01 14.16 -0.12
CA SER A 192 18.48 14.18 -1.48
C SER A 192 17.35 15.23 -1.59
N PHE A 193 16.13 14.79 -1.71
CA PHE A 193 14.96 15.69 -1.81
C PHE A 193 14.07 15.57 -0.58
N LYS A 194 13.12 16.48 -0.48
CA LYS A 194 12.03 16.41 0.49
C LYS A 194 10.70 16.33 -0.24
N ILE A 195 9.78 15.52 0.30
CA ILE A 195 8.40 15.46 -0.18
C ILE A 195 7.59 16.44 0.67
N GLU A 196 7.02 17.46 0.04
CA GLU A 196 6.09 18.38 0.70
C GLU A 196 4.72 17.73 0.85
N THR A 197 4.25 17.57 2.08
CA THR A 197 3.03 16.81 2.38
C THR A 197 1.75 17.61 2.28
N SER A 198 1.82 18.94 2.14
CA SER A 198 0.65 19.82 2.07
C SER A 198 -0.29 19.46 0.91
N ALA A 199 0.26 19.24 -0.28
CA ALA A 199 -0.52 18.86 -1.46
C ALA A 199 -1.09 17.43 -1.35
N ILE A 200 -0.40 16.52 -0.67
CA ILE A 200 -0.90 15.18 -0.39
C ILE A 200 -2.10 15.27 0.55
N LYS A 201 -1.94 15.99 1.66
CA LYS A 201 -2.99 16.23 2.65
C LYS A 201 -4.25 16.80 2.03
N GLU A 202 -4.10 17.83 1.18
CA GLU A 202 -5.22 18.50 0.51
C GLU A 202 -5.96 17.53 -0.45
N GLN A 203 -5.21 16.80 -1.29
CA GLN A 203 -5.80 15.88 -2.25
C GLN A 203 -6.48 14.66 -1.61
N LEU A 204 -6.01 14.24 -0.44
CA LEU A 204 -6.59 13.13 0.32
C LEU A 204 -7.69 13.57 1.29
N ASP A 205 -7.96 14.88 1.42
CA ASP A 205 -8.91 15.45 2.39
C ASP A 205 -8.60 15.02 3.83
N GLU A 206 -7.32 15.19 4.23
CA GLU A 206 -6.82 14.82 5.55
C GLU A 206 -6.72 16.03 6.49
N ASP A 207 -6.74 15.78 7.80
CA ASP A 207 -6.67 16.84 8.83
C ASP A 207 -5.24 17.31 9.13
N ASP A 208 -5.11 18.26 10.06
CA ASP A 208 -3.81 18.83 10.47
C ASP A 208 -2.91 17.86 11.26
N LYS A 209 -3.42 16.67 11.62
CA LYS A 209 -2.62 15.62 12.27
C LYS A 209 -1.98 14.68 11.27
N PHE A 210 -2.33 14.81 9.99
CA PHE A 210 -1.78 14.00 8.92
C PHE A 210 -0.25 13.98 8.95
N ARG A 211 0.31 12.78 8.79
CA ARG A 211 1.74 12.53 8.57
C ARG A 211 1.86 11.51 7.47
N PHE A 212 2.51 11.87 6.39
CA PHE A 212 2.78 10.94 5.30
C PHE A 212 3.86 9.94 5.72
N LYS A 213 3.56 8.65 5.57
CA LYS A 213 4.42 7.52 5.99
C LYS A 213 4.65 6.58 4.83
N PRO A 214 5.65 6.83 3.98
CA PRO A 214 6.01 5.95 2.87
C PRO A 214 6.37 4.54 3.35
N SER A 215 5.86 3.50 2.66
CA SER A 215 6.22 2.11 2.88
C SER A 215 6.97 1.48 1.70
N ALA A 216 6.71 1.90 0.47
CA ALA A 216 7.50 1.48 -0.69
C ALA A 216 7.46 2.53 -1.81
N ALA A 217 8.45 2.52 -2.70
CA ALA A 217 8.45 3.38 -3.87
C ALA A 217 9.16 2.75 -5.07
N ALA A 218 8.76 3.16 -6.28
CA ALA A 218 9.47 2.84 -7.52
C ALA A 218 9.25 3.90 -8.59
N VAL A 219 10.25 4.09 -9.43
CA VAL A 219 10.15 4.97 -10.59
C VAL A 219 9.41 4.26 -11.73
N HIS A 220 8.35 4.88 -12.23
CA HIS A 220 7.59 4.34 -13.36
C HIS A 220 8.44 4.39 -14.64
N PRO A 221 8.71 3.25 -15.31
CA PRO A 221 9.73 3.16 -16.36
C PRO A 221 9.40 3.95 -17.63
N LEU A 222 8.12 4.24 -17.89
CA LEU A 222 7.70 4.95 -19.12
C LEU A 222 7.49 6.44 -18.90
N THR A 223 7.14 6.89 -17.68
CA THR A 223 6.88 8.30 -17.37
C THR A 223 8.02 8.96 -16.60
N GLY A 224 8.83 8.19 -15.89
CA GLY A 224 9.87 8.68 -14.99
C GLY A 224 9.33 9.33 -13.72
N GLU A 225 8.05 9.13 -13.42
CA GLU A 225 7.39 9.60 -12.20
C GLU A 225 7.66 8.62 -11.07
N LEU A 226 7.79 9.14 -9.85
CA LEU A 226 7.98 8.31 -8.67
C LEU A 226 6.61 7.97 -8.05
N TYR A 227 6.31 6.70 -7.96
CA TYR A 227 5.13 6.17 -7.25
C TYR A 227 5.53 5.79 -5.84
N VAL A 228 4.84 6.31 -4.84
CA VAL A 228 5.09 6.08 -3.43
C VAL A 228 3.81 5.55 -2.79
N ILE A 229 3.86 4.33 -2.26
CA ILE A 229 2.75 3.77 -1.49
C ILE A 229 2.98 4.03 0.00
N ALA A 230 1.92 4.28 0.74
CA ALA A 230 1.93 4.56 2.16
C ALA A 230 0.84 3.72 2.83
N SER A 231 1.25 2.57 3.35
CA SER A 231 0.39 1.55 3.95
C SER A 231 -0.47 2.13 5.08
N VAL A 232 0.16 2.80 6.04
CA VAL A 232 -0.51 3.43 7.20
C VAL A 232 -1.54 4.49 6.78
N ASN A 233 -1.27 5.20 5.68
CA ASN A 233 -2.16 6.25 5.18
C ASN A 233 -3.24 5.73 4.23
N GLY A 234 -3.17 4.46 3.81
CA GLY A 234 -4.05 3.93 2.77
C GLY A 234 -3.98 4.76 1.49
N ALA A 235 -2.77 5.12 1.05
CA ALA A 235 -2.57 6.06 -0.05
C ALA A 235 -1.50 5.63 -1.04
N LEU A 236 -1.70 6.00 -2.30
CA LEU A 236 -0.68 6.01 -3.34
C LEU A 236 -0.45 7.46 -3.79
N VAL A 237 0.79 7.91 -3.76
CA VAL A 237 1.20 9.25 -4.18
C VAL A 237 2.09 9.15 -5.42
N ILE A 238 1.85 10.00 -6.39
CA ILE A 238 2.68 10.12 -7.59
C ILE A 238 3.40 11.46 -7.54
N LEU A 239 4.72 11.42 -7.62
CA LEU A 239 5.57 12.59 -7.71
C LEU A 239 6.07 12.79 -9.13
N ASN A 240 6.19 14.04 -9.53
CA ASN A 240 6.88 14.43 -10.76
C ASN A 240 8.38 14.10 -10.67
N LYS A 241 9.09 14.25 -11.81
CA LYS A 241 10.55 14.03 -11.86
C LYS A 241 11.37 15.01 -11.00
N ASP A 242 10.79 16.14 -10.64
CA ASP A 242 11.36 17.13 -9.71
C ASP A 242 10.95 16.87 -8.24
N HIS A 243 10.32 15.73 -7.98
CA HIS A 243 9.79 15.28 -6.70
C HIS A 243 8.64 16.12 -6.12
N SER A 244 8.09 17.08 -6.88
CA SER A 244 6.84 17.74 -6.49
C SER A 244 5.66 16.75 -6.55
N VAL A 245 4.68 16.92 -5.66
CA VAL A 245 3.48 16.07 -5.64
C VAL A 245 2.63 16.35 -6.88
N LYS A 246 2.40 15.32 -7.69
CA LYS A 246 1.52 15.37 -8.85
C LYS A 246 0.09 14.98 -8.46
N ASN A 247 -0.08 13.79 -7.92
CA ASN A 247 -1.38 13.24 -7.53
C ASN A 247 -1.27 12.41 -6.26
N ALA A 248 -2.34 12.37 -5.49
CA ALA A 248 -2.50 11.46 -4.36
C ALA A 248 -3.87 10.75 -4.47
N TYR A 249 -3.88 9.45 -4.21
CA TYR A 249 -5.05 8.59 -4.32
C TYR A 249 -5.26 7.83 -3.02
N LYS A 250 -6.49 7.83 -2.49
CA LYS A 250 -6.89 6.85 -1.47
C LYS A 250 -7.01 5.48 -2.14
N ILE A 251 -6.46 4.46 -1.50
CA ILE A 251 -6.52 3.06 -1.97
C ILE A 251 -7.49 2.25 -1.11
N ASP A 252 -8.13 1.24 -1.72
CA ASP A 252 -9.12 0.40 -1.04
C ASP A 252 -8.43 -0.49 0.02
N PRO A 253 -8.69 -0.32 1.32
CA PRO A 253 -8.05 -1.12 2.37
C PRO A 253 -8.45 -2.62 2.34
N HIS A 254 -9.53 -2.97 1.64
CA HIS A 254 -9.88 -4.38 1.44
C HIS A 254 -8.98 -5.07 0.41
N LEU A 255 -8.48 -4.30 -0.55
CA LEU A 255 -7.56 -4.79 -1.58
C LEU A 255 -6.09 -4.56 -1.19
N PHE A 256 -5.78 -3.37 -0.69
CA PHE A 256 -4.44 -2.97 -0.24
C PHE A 256 -4.38 -3.07 1.29
N LYS A 257 -4.30 -4.30 1.79
CA LYS A 257 -4.43 -4.57 3.24
C LYS A 257 -3.26 -4.01 4.03
N GLN A 258 -2.05 -4.34 3.58
CA GLN A 258 -0.79 -3.87 4.14
C GLN A 258 0.26 -3.88 3.02
N PRO A 259 0.24 -2.87 2.15
CA PRO A 259 1.15 -2.81 1.00
C PRO A 259 2.56 -2.37 1.43
N GLU A 260 3.55 -3.27 1.28
CA GLU A 260 4.93 -3.05 1.73
C GLU A 260 5.97 -3.17 0.60
N GLY A 261 5.56 -3.54 -0.60
CA GLY A 261 6.48 -3.57 -1.75
C GLY A 261 5.82 -3.02 -3.00
N LEU A 262 6.61 -2.32 -3.82
CA LEU A 262 6.16 -1.74 -5.09
C LEU A 262 7.25 -1.85 -6.15
N THR A 263 6.89 -2.34 -7.33
CA THR A 263 7.80 -2.39 -8.48
C THR A 263 7.02 -2.33 -9.79
N PHE A 264 7.74 -2.12 -10.91
CA PHE A 264 7.15 -2.10 -12.23
C PHE A 264 7.81 -3.10 -13.18
N THR A 265 7.05 -3.65 -14.12
CA THR A 265 7.62 -4.27 -15.31
C THR A 265 8.17 -3.18 -16.27
N PRO A 266 9.09 -3.48 -17.19
CA PRO A 266 9.55 -2.50 -18.20
C PRO A 266 8.44 -1.95 -19.10
N LYS A 267 7.28 -2.61 -19.13
CA LYS A 267 6.09 -2.17 -19.88
C LYS A 267 5.18 -1.24 -19.07
N GLY A 268 5.53 -0.97 -17.80
CA GLY A 268 4.76 -0.14 -16.89
C GLY A 268 3.70 -0.90 -16.09
N ASP A 269 3.59 -2.24 -16.20
CA ASP A 269 2.66 -2.97 -15.30
C ASP A 269 3.11 -2.77 -13.86
N LEU A 270 2.18 -2.43 -12.97
CA LEU A 270 2.45 -2.18 -11.55
C LEU A 270 2.27 -3.45 -10.73
N ILE A 271 3.20 -3.70 -9.84
CA ILE A 271 3.21 -4.86 -8.94
C ILE A 271 3.34 -4.36 -7.51
N ILE A 272 2.42 -4.77 -6.65
CA ILE A 272 2.40 -4.41 -5.24
C ILE A 272 2.31 -5.69 -4.41
N SER A 273 3.10 -5.83 -3.35
CA SER A 273 2.91 -6.88 -2.33
C SER A 273 2.07 -6.35 -1.18
N ASN A 274 1.20 -7.21 -0.66
CA ASN A 274 0.59 -7.04 0.65
C ASN A 274 1.14 -8.11 1.60
N GLU A 275 1.53 -7.72 2.79
CA GLU A 275 1.73 -8.65 3.88
C GLU A 275 0.43 -9.37 4.29
N ALA A 276 0.58 -10.48 4.97
CA ALA A 276 -0.52 -11.14 5.64
C ALA A 276 -0.90 -10.34 6.89
N ALA A 277 -1.97 -9.54 6.80
CA ALA A 277 -2.55 -8.94 8.02
C ALA A 277 -2.97 -10.05 9.01
N ASP A 278 -3.22 -9.70 10.28
CA ASP A 278 -3.42 -10.59 11.45
C ASP A 278 -4.08 -11.96 11.21
N ARG A 279 -4.83 -12.16 10.14
CA ARG A 279 -5.49 -13.43 9.76
C ARG A 279 -5.55 -13.61 8.24
N GLY A 280 -4.70 -12.92 7.52
CA GLY A 280 -4.68 -12.91 6.06
C GLY A 280 -3.70 -13.92 5.47
N VAL A 281 -3.49 -13.76 4.19
CA VAL A 281 -2.46 -14.41 3.38
C VAL A 281 -1.78 -13.30 2.61
N ALA A 282 -0.47 -13.32 2.57
CA ALA A 282 0.29 -12.38 1.76
C ALA A 282 -0.06 -12.55 0.28
N GLU A 283 -0.08 -11.46 -0.45
CA GLU A 283 -0.55 -11.44 -1.84
C GLU A 283 0.34 -10.53 -2.69
N ILE A 284 0.51 -10.88 -3.96
CA ILE A 284 0.98 -9.96 -4.98
C ILE A 284 -0.21 -9.52 -5.81
N LEU A 285 -0.40 -8.22 -5.91
CA LEU A 285 -1.35 -7.55 -6.78
C LEU A 285 -0.64 -7.11 -8.06
N PHE A 286 -1.11 -7.57 -9.20
CA PHE A 286 -0.54 -7.23 -10.50
C PHE A 286 -1.56 -6.45 -11.33
N PHE A 287 -1.21 -5.23 -11.71
CA PHE A 287 -2.05 -4.31 -12.47
C PHE A 287 -1.46 -4.07 -13.85
N LYS A 288 -2.20 -4.43 -14.89
CA LYS A 288 -1.80 -4.13 -16.26
C LYS A 288 -1.80 -2.63 -16.52
N TYR A 289 -0.73 -2.15 -17.16
CA TYR A 289 -0.66 -0.79 -17.66
C TYR A 289 -1.36 -0.66 -19.02
N ASN A 290 -2.23 0.32 -19.13
CA ASN A 290 -2.92 0.65 -20.38
C ASN A 290 -2.74 2.14 -20.68
N LYS A 291 -1.87 2.46 -21.64
CA LYS A 291 -1.53 3.83 -22.01
C LYS A 291 -2.73 4.64 -22.55
N SER A 292 -3.82 3.98 -22.96
CA SER A 292 -4.99 4.59 -23.61
C SER A 292 -6.09 5.00 -22.63
N LYS A 293 -5.86 4.91 -21.33
CA LYS A 293 -6.86 5.26 -20.30
C LYS A 293 -6.38 6.43 -19.46
#